data_63ba7605fe06ca1d68ab958bc5e284d8
#
_entry.id   63ba7605fe06ca1d68ab958bc5e284d8
#
_cell.length_a   1.000
_cell.length_b   1.000
_cell.length_c   1.000
_cell.angle_alpha   90.00
_cell.angle_beta   90.00
_cell.angle_gamma   90.00
#
_symmetry.space_group_name_H-M   'P 1'
#
loop_
_entity.id
_entity.type
_entity.pdbx_description
1 polymer ?
#
loop_
_entity_poly.entity_id
_entity_poly.type
_entity_poly.pdbx_seq_one_letter_code
_entity_poly.pdbx_strand_id
1 'polypeptide(L)'
;SAIKRFKEGRVMVSLGLLTKIIINDKYGPGDIVPAGVPIKATVEVWGPAWTKADRVSLYANGAIMHTRKIADAGIAGLKSKITWEIPATKHDINLVAIAEGPAERMPYWPIAKPYQPASPDWTPKVLGSTGAVWIDADKNGKRNPALDYAVRIIDSSEGDIKKIVKSLAAYDEAVAIQVAVSLWLYGRDLMSPDIESALKTASDVTKSGFK
;
A
#
# COMPACT_ATOMS: atom_id res chain seq x y z
N SER A 1 -25.19 -8.23 -4.38
CA SER A 1 -24.70 -9.58 -4.08
C SER A 1 -23.27 -9.56 -3.56
N ALA A 2 -22.81 -10.62 -2.87
CA ALA A 2 -21.43 -10.74 -2.38
C ALA A 2 -20.41 -10.66 -3.52
N ILE A 3 -20.68 -11.28 -4.66
CA ILE A 3 -19.82 -11.24 -5.86
C ILE A 3 -19.62 -9.80 -6.34
N LYS A 4 -20.68 -8.97 -6.34
CA LYS A 4 -20.55 -7.55 -6.71
C LYS A 4 -19.61 -6.81 -5.77
N ARG A 5 -19.79 -6.99 -4.44
CA ARG A 5 -18.93 -6.37 -3.43
C ARG A 5 -17.47 -6.80 -3.58
N PHE A 6 -17.24 -8.09 -3.85
CA PHE A 6 -15.88 -8.61 -4.10
C PHE A 6 -15.23 -7.94 -5.32
N LYS A 7 -15.95 -7.85 -6.45
CA LYS A 7 -15.47 -7.17 -7.66
C LYS A 7 -15.19 -5.68 -7.46
N GLU A 8 -15.94 -5.03 -6.57
CA GLU A 8 -15.74 -3.63 -6.20
C GLU A 8 -14.56 -3.42 -5.22
N GLY A 9 -13.89 -4.50 -4.78
CA GLY A 9 -12.81 -4.42 -3.79
C GLY A 9 -13.30 -4.13 -2.35
N ARG A 10 -14.61 -4.29 -2.09
CA ARG A 10 -15.21 -4.13 -0.75
C ARG A 10 -15.06 -5.40 0.05
N VAL A 11 -13.80 -5.73 0.33
CA VAL A 11 -13.39 -6.96 0.99
C VAL A 11 -12.41 -6.65 2.11
N MET A 12 -12.24 -7.59 3.01
CA MET A 12 -11.20 -7.62 4.02
C MET A 12 -10.74 -9.05 4.23
N VAL A 13 -9.54 -9.21 4.75
CA VAL A 13 -8.99 -10.51 5.16
C VAL A 13 -8.82 -10.49 6.66
N SER A 14 -9.29 -11.54 7.34
CA SER A 14 -9.11 -11.72 8.79
C SER A 14 -8.56 -13.10 9.08
N LEU A 15 -7.44 -13.11 9.78
CA LEU A 15 -6.83 -14.28 10.41
C LEU A 15 -6.68 -13.98 11.92
N GLY A 16 -7.82 -13.78 12.59
CA GLY A 16 -7.88 -13.47 14.02
C GLY A 16 -8.08 -11.99 14.36
N LEU A 17 -7.65 -11.05 13.51
CA LEU A 17 -7.89 -9.61 13.67
C LEU A 17 -8.82 -9.09 12.57
N LEU A 18 -9.69 -8.16 12.92
CA LEU A 18 -10.54 -7.43 12.00
C LEU A 18 -10.02 -5.99 11.91
N THR A 19 -9.52 -5.60 10.74
CA THR A 19 -9.02 -4.24 10.48
C THR A 19 -10.00 -3.50 9.58
N LYS A 20 -10.37 -2.29 9.98
CA LYS A 20 -11.26 -1.40 9.22
C LYS A 20 -10.52 -0.12 8.89
N ILE A 21 -10.77 0.44 7.72
CA ILE A 21 -10.30 1.76 7.30
C ILE A 21 -11.48 2.59 6.82
N ILE A 22 -11.51 3.85 7.22
CA ILE A 22 -12.44 4.84 6.70
C ILE A 22 -11.69 6.15 6.44
N ILE A 23 -11.92 6.73 5.30
CA ILE A 23 -11.32 7.99 4.88
C ILE A 23 -12.37 9.10 4.99
N ASN A 24 -12.00 10.19 5.71
CA ASN A 24 -12.85 11.36 5.94
C ASN A 24 -14.26 11.00 6.44
N ASP A 25 -14.36 9.98 7.31
CA ASP A 25 -15.59 9.46 7.91
C ASP A 25 -16.68 9.00 6.89
N LYS A 26 -16.29 8.81 5.63
CA LYS A 26 -17.23 8.53 4.54
C LYS A 26 -16.83 7.37 3.64
N TYR A 27 -15.57 7.31 3.22
CA TYR A 27 -15.12 6.38 2.19
C TYR A 27 -14.45 5.16 2.78
N GLY A 28 -14.82 3.97 2.32
CA GLY A 28 -14.27 2.69 2.75
C GLY A 28 -13.63 1.89 1.61
N PRO A 29 -13.24 0.63 1.86
CA PRO A 29 -12.65 -0.24 0.84
C PRO A 29 -13.49 -0.31 -0.42
N GLY A 30 -12.84 -0.17 -1.57
CA GLY A 30 -13.48 -0.12 -2.89
C GLY A 30 -13.93 1.27 -3.34
N ASP A 31 -13.92 2.27 -2.47
CA ASP A 31 -14.29 3.64 -2.85
C ASP A 31 -13.12 4.41 -3.47
N ILE A 32 -13.47 5.44 -4.25
CA ILE A 32 -12.55 6.43 -4.81
C ILE A 32 -12.79 7.76 -4.09
N VAL A 33 -11.74 8.31 -3.50
CA VAL A 33 -11.75 9.56 -2.73
C VAL A 33 -11.16 10.66 -3.61
N PRO A 34 -11.93 11.69 -4.00
CA PRO A 34 -11.38 12.79 -4.79
C PRO A 34 -10.39 13.60 -3.94
N ALA A 35 -9.21 13.89 -4.49
CA ALA A 35 -8.24 14.76 -3.86
C ALA A 35 -8.72 16.22 -3.80
N GLY A 36 -8.12 17.03 -2.92
CA GLY A 36 -8.39 18.47 -2.81
C GLY A 36 -8.99 18.91 -1.47
N VAL A 37 -9.17 17.96 -0.54
CA VAL A 37 -9.42 18.20 0.88
C VAL A 37 -8.35 17.48 1.68
N PRO A 38 -8.04 17.91 2.91
CA PRO A 38 -7.19 17.12 3.80
C PRO A 38 -7.74 15.70 3.93
N ILE A 39 -6.88 14.70 3.71
CA ILE A 39 -7.29 13.30 3.76
C ILE A 39 -6.93 12.75 5.13
N LYS A 40 -7.93 12.28 5.86
CA LYS A 40 -7.78 11.64 7.17
C LYS A 40 -8.14 10.18 7.05
N ALA A 41 -7.18 9.28 7.31
CA ALA A 41 -7.38 7.85 7.34
C ALA A 41 -7.57 7.39 8.80
N THR A 42 -8.78 7.02 9.17
CA THR A 42 -9.07 6.41 10.47
C THR A 42 -9.06 4.89 10.32
N VAL A 43 -8.20 4.25 11.11
CA VAL A 43 -8.05 2.79 11.14
C VAL A 43 -8.46 2.27 12.51
N GLU A 44 -9.32 1.25 12.52
CA GLU A 44 -9.75 0.53 13.71
C GLU A 44 -9.31 -0.93 13.61
N VAL A 45 -8.75 -1.44 14.71
CA VAL A 45 -8.38 -2.84 14.86
C VAL A 45 -9.24 -3.48 15.94
N TRP A 46 -9.91 -4.57 15.58
CA TRP A 46 -10.83 -5.29 16.45
C TRP A 46 -10.39 -6.75 16.58
N GLY A 47 -10.68 -7.36 17.71
CA GLY A 47 -10.40 -8.78 17.93
C GLY A 47 -10.99 -9.30 19.24
N PRO A 48 -11.06 -10.62 19.41
CA PRO A 48 -11.46 -11.25 20.67
C PRO A 48 -10.37 -11.05 21.74
N ALA A 49 -10.71 -11.29 23.01
CA ALA A 49 -9.78 -11.09 24.13
C ALA A 49 -8.51 -11.94 24.03
N TRP A 50 -8.61 -13.14 23.48
CA TRP A 50 -7.50 -14.08 23.33
C TRP A 50 -6.59 -13.80 22.13
N THR A 51 -6.98 -12.95 21.20
CA THR A 51 -6.14 -12.55 20.07
C THR A 51 -5.50 -11.21 20.38
N LYS A 52 -4.18 -11.15 20.34
CA LYS A 52 -3.40 -9.93 20.58
C LYS A 52 -3.09 -9.22 19.28
N ALA A 53 -3.08 -7.89 19.32
CA ALA A 53 -2.61 -7.04 18.26
C ALA A 53 -1.34 -6.29 18.69
N ASP A 54 -0.25 -6.40 17.94
CA ASP A 54 1.01 -5.75 18.26
C ASP A 54 1.20 -4.42 17.56
N ARG A 55 0.77 -4.35 16.29
CA ARG A 55 0.94 -3.17 15.47
C ARG A 55 -0.10 -3.09 14.37
N VAL A 56 -0.29 -1.88 13.87
CA VAL A 56 -1.03 -1.61 12.64
C VAL A 56 -0.20 -0.69 11.75
N SER A 57 -0.17 -1.00 10.47
CA SER A 57 0.53 -0.24 9.44
C SER A 57 -0.44 0.19 8.35
N LEU A 58 -0.26 1.42 7.86
CA LEU A 58 -0.94 1.95 6.69
C LEU A 58 0.03 1.93 5.52
N TYR A 59 -0.38 1.29 4.45
CA TYR A 59 0.37 1.15 3.22
C TYR A 59 -0.21 2.08 2.15
N ALA A 60 0.66 2.70 1.38
CA ALA A 60 0.32 3.44 0.16
C ALA A 60 1.06 2.79 -1.00
N ASN A 61 0.34 2.32 -2.03
CA ASN A 61 0.88 1.63 -3.20
C ASN A 61 1.88 0.50 -2.84
N GLY A 62 1.61 -0.23 -1.74
CA GLY A 62 2.46 -1.32 -1.27
C GLY A 62 3.61 -0.92 -0.34
N ALA A 63 3.96 0.36 -0.24
CA ALA A 63 4.97 0.85 0.68
C ALA A 63 4.37 1.26 2.04
N ILE A 64 5.08 1.02 3.14
CA ILE A 64 4.63 1.46 4.47
C ILE A 64 4.72 2.99 4.55
N MET A 65 3.58 3.63 4.75
CA MET A 65 3.50 5.07 4.98
C MET A 65 3.54 5.41 6.49
N HIS A 66 2.77 4.69 7.28
CA HIS A 66 2.70 4.86 8.73
C HIS A 66 2.65 3.53 9.45
N THR A 67 3.21 3.50 10.65
CA THR A 67 3.13 2.33 11.56
C THR A 67 2.89 2.82 12.99
N ARG A 68 2.03 2.11 13.73
CA ARG A 68 1.79 2.34 15.15
C ARG A 68 1.80 1.02 15.92
N LYS A 69 2.55 0.96 17.01
CA LYS A 69 2.45 -0.14 18.00
C LYS A 69 1.12 -0.04 18.73
N ILE A 70 0.53 -1.18 19.02
CA ILE A 70 -0.73 -1.31 19.76
C ILE A 70 -0.39 -1.83 21.17
N ALA A 71 -0.81 -1.09 22.18
CA ALA A 71 -0.77 -1.56 23.58
C ALA A 71 -2.07 -2.33 23.85
N ASP A 72 -2.11 -3.62 23.48
CA ASP A 72 -3.29 -4.46 23.63
C ASP A 72 -3.37 -5.01 25.06
N ALA A 73 -4.39 -4.57 25.79
CA ALA A 73 -4.68 -5.03 27.15
C ALA A 73 -5.34 -6.42 27.22
N GLY A 74 -5.51 -7.12 26.10
CA GLY A 74 -6.18 -8.43 26.06
C GLY A 74 -7.69 -8.36 26.25
N ILE A 75 -8.31 -7.22 25.92
CA ILE A 75 -9.75 -7.00 26.03
C ILE A 75 -10.41 -7.31 24.69
N ALA A 76 -11.60 -7.93 24.71
CA ALA A 76 -12.41 -8.15 23.53
C ALA A 76 -12.93 -6.83 22.95
N GLY A 77 -13.06 -6.74 21.62
CA GLY A 77 -13.59 -5.58 20.94
C GLY A 77 -12.53 -4.72 20.28
N LEU A 78 -12.61 -3.40 20.49
CA LEU A 78 -11.69 -2.44 19.88
C LEU A 78 -10.31 -2.48 20.56
N LYS A 79 -9.30 -2.92 19.81
CA LYS A 79 -7.89 -3.00 20.23
C LYS A 79 -7.16 -1.67 20.01
N SER A 80 -7.50 -0.98 18.92
CA SER A 80 -6.87 0.30 18.56
C SER A 80 -7.75 1.09 17.62
N LYS A 81 -7.73 2.42 17.78
CA LYS A 81 -8.28 3.39 16.83
C LYS A 81 -7.28 4.50 16.62
N ILE A 82 -6.87 4.71 15.38
CA ILE A 82 -5.82 5.65 15.01
C ILE A 82 -6.28 6.43 13.79
N THR A 83 -6.01 7.72 13.78
CA THR A 83 -6.23 8.58 12.61
C THR A 83 -4.89 9.15 12.15
N TRP A 84 -4.60 9.01 10.86
CA TRP A 84 -3.45 9.61 10.19
C TRP A 84 -3.90 10.64 9.16
N GLU A 85 -3.14 11.72 9.04
CA GLU A 85 -3.26 12.64 7.94
C GLU A 85 -2.40 12.15 6.77
N ILE A 86 -3.01 12.08 5.58
CA ILE A 86 -2.35 11.62 4.38
C ILE A 86 -1.91 12.84 3.58
N PRO A 87 -0.62 12.98 3.27
CA PRO A 87 -0.12 14.09 2.47
C PRO A 87 -0.72 14.06 1.07
N ALA A 88 -0.87 15.23 0.47
CA ALA A 88 -1.31 15.34 -0.91
C ALA A 88 -0.28 14.68 -1.86
N THR A 89 -0.78 13.87 -2.80
CA THR A 89 0.02 13.21 -3.83
C THR A 89 -0.28 13.79 -5.20
N LYS A 90 0.66 13.67 -6.14
CA LYS A 90 0.50 14.06 -7.54
C LYS A 90 -0.03 12.94 -8.42
N HIS A 91 -0.19 11.74 -7.87
CA HIS A 91 -0.66 10.55 -8.55
C HIS A 91 -1.61 9.80 -7.65
N ASP A 92 -2.41 8.94 -8.24
CA ASP A 92 -3.35 8.11 -7.50
C ASP A 92 -2.58 7.12 -6.63
N ILE A 93 -3.08 6.97 -5.41
CA ILE A 93 -2.56 5.97 -4.48
C ILE A 93 -3.70 5.10 -3.95
N ASN A 94 -3.38 3.85 -3.65
CA ASN A 94 -4.26 3.00 -2.88
C ASN A 94 -3.78 2.92 -1.44
N LEU A 95 -4.71 3.00 -0.50
CA LEU A 95 -4.45 2.86 0.93
C LEU A 95 -4.99 1.54 1.44
N VAL A 96 -4.13 0.77 2.12
CA VAL A 96 -4.48 -0.49 2.78
C VAL A 96 -3.96 -0.46 4.21
N ALA A 97 -4.78 -0.82 5.17
CA ALA A 97 -4.34 -0.97 6.55
C ALA A 97 -4.20 -2.45 6.91
N ILE A 98 -3.06 -2.80 7.52
CA ILE A 98 -2.76 -4.16 7.97
C ILE A 98 -2.41 -4.12 9.44
N ALA A 99 -3.17 -4.88 10.25
CA ALA A 99 -2.85 -5.13 11.64
C ALA A 99 -2.24 -6.52 11.80
N GLU A 100 -1.27 -6.65 12.69
CA GLU A 100 -0.57 -7.89 12.99
C GLU A 100 -0.47 -8.10 14.48
N GLY A 101 -0.38 -9.36 14.89
CA GLY A 101 -0.09 -9.80 16.24
C GLY A 101 0.57 -11.17 16.27
N PRO A 102 0.99 -11.66 17.44
CA PRO A 102 1.60 -12.97 17.61
C PRO A 102 0.61 -14.07 17.26
N ALA A 103 1.12 -15.23 16.87
CA ALA A 103 0.27 -16.40 16.63
C ALA A 103 -0.44 -16.84 17.90
N GLU A 104 -1.70 -17.21 17.75
CA GLU A 104 -2.43 -17.90 18.80
C GLU A 104 -1.95 -19.36 18.92
N ARG A 105 -1.61 -19.75 20.13
CA ARG A 105 -1.16 -21.13 20.42
C ARG A 105 -2.17 -21.90 21.27
N MET A 106 -2.96 -21.19 22.05
CA MET A 106 -3.90 -21.74 23.04
C MET A 106 -5.01 -20.70 23.31
N PRO A 107 -6.21 -21.08 23.75
CA PRO A 107 -6.71 -22.44 24.03
C PRO A 107 -7.32 -23.13 22.80
N TYR A 108 -7.34 -22.45 21.66
CA TYR A 108 -7.96 -22.95 20.44
C TYR A 108 -6.92 -23.64 19.54
N TRP A 109 -7.11 -23.62 18.24
CA TRP A 109 -6.17 -24.20 17.28
C TRP A 109 -5.10 -23.20 16.89
N PRO A 110 -3.82 -23.61 16.80
CA PRO A 110 -2.77 -22.77 16.27
C PRO A 110 -2.99 -22.49 14.79
N ILE A 111 -2.50 -21.34 14.30
CA ILE A 111 -2.46 -21.05 12.88
C ILE A 111 -1.58 -22.10 12.20
N ALA A 112 -2.16 -22.85 11.26
CA ALA A 112 -1.43 -23.89 10.54
C ALA A 112 -0.34 -23.29 9.66
N LYS A 113 0.83 -23.99 9.62
CA LYS A 113 1.89 -23.65 8.65
C LYS A 113 1.36 -23.91 7.25
N PRO A 114 1.41 -22.91 6.33
CA PRO A 114 1.05 -23.13 4.95
C PRO A 114 1.93 -24.21 4.32
N TYR A 115 1.35 -25.06 3.51
CA TYR A 115 2.12 -26.03 2.73
C TYR A 115 2.82 -25.32 1.58
N GLN A 116 3.96 -24.71 1.89
CA GLN A 116 4.84 -24.06 0.90
C GLN A 116 6.28 -24.54 1.09
N PRO A 117 6.76 -25.45 0.23
CA PRO A 117 8.14 -25.95 0.33
C PRO A 117 9.20 -24.85 0.26
N ALA A 118 8.88 -23.73 -0.42
CA ALA A 118 9.78 -22.60 -0.61
C ALA A 118 9.86 -21.63 0.61
N SER A 119 9.08 -21.85 1.68
CA SER A 119 9.09 -21.00 2.87
C SER A 119 9.56 -21.77 4.09
N PRO A 120 10.88 -22.04 4.24
CA PRO A 120 11.40 -22.78 5.39
C PRO A 120 11.18 -22.04 6.72
N ASP A 121 11.24 -20.70 6.69
CA ASP A 121 11.16 -19.82 7.86
C ASP A 121 9.79 -19.14 7.94
N TRP A 122 8.78 -19.91 8.32
CA TRP A 122 7.45 -19.35 8.57
C TRP A 122 7.21 -19.07 10.05
N THR A 123 6.95 -17.80 10.36
CA THR A 123 6.51 -17.39 11.71
C THR A 123 5.01 -17.14 11.68
N PRO A 124 4.21 -17.92 12.43
CA PRO A 124 2.77 -17.71 12.49
C PRO A 124 2.44 -16.34 13.09
N LYS A 125 1.42 -15.68 12.52
CA LYS A 125 0.90 -14.41 13.01
C LYS A 125 -0.60 -14.38 12.88
N VAL A 126 -1.27 -13.64 13.76
CA VAL A 126 -2.62 -13.16 13.49
C VAL A 126 -2.54 -11.94 12.60
N LEU A 127 -3.52 -11.78 11.72
CA LEU A 127 -3.53 -10.74 10.70
C LEU A 127 -4.95 -10.21 10.49
N GLY A 128 -5.06 -8.92 10.26
CA GLY A 128 -6.25 -8.29 9.68
C GLY A 128 -5.83 -7.32 8.60
N SER A 129 -6.35 -7.46 7.40
CA SER A 129 -6.09 -6.54 6.28
C SER A 129 -7.39 -5.98 5.73
N THR A 130 -7.39 -4.68 5.44
CA THR A 130 -8.50 -4.05 4.70
C THR A 130 -8.33 -4.30 3.20
N GLY A 131 -9.41 -4.13 2.44
CA GLY A 131 -9.32 -3.83 1.03
C GLY A 131 -8.77 -2.42 0.80
N ALA A 132 -8.47 -2.09 -0.45
CA ALA A 132 -7.92 -0.80 -0.82
C ALA A 132 -9.00 0.31 -0.85
N VAL A 133 -8.63 1.51 -0.36
CA VAL A 133 -9.33 2.76 -0.64
C VAL A 133 -8.46 3.56 -1.59
N TRP A 134 -9.03 4.10 -2.66
CA TRP A 134 -8.28 4.81 -3.69
C TRP A 134 -8.38 6.32 -3.49
N ILE A 135 -7.25 7.01 -3.58
CA ILE A 135 -7.16 8.46 -3.61
C ILE A 135 -6.95 8.88 -5.06
N ASP A 136 -7.91 9.57 -5.62
CA ASP A 136 -7.91 10.09 -6.99
C ASP A 136 -7.25 11.47 -6.99
N ALA A 137 -5.97 11.52 -7.30
CA ALA A 137 -5.16 12.73 -7.22
C ALA A 137 -5.45 13.71 -8.36
N ASP A 138 -5.72 13.22 -9.56
CA ASP A 138 -6.02 14.03 -10.74
C ASP A 138 -7.52 14.36 -10.90
N LYS A 139 -8.37 13.86 -10.00
CA LYS A 139 -9.82 14.11 -9.92
C LYS A 139 -10.59 13.68 -11.16
N ASN A 140 -10.12 12.65 -11.84
CA ASN A 140 -10.78 12.15 -13.05
C ASN A 140 -11.87 11.12 -12.77
N GLY A 141 -12.09 10.74 -11.48
CA GLY A 141 -13.08 9.76 -11.04
C GLY A 141 -12.72 8.31 -11.34
N LYS A 142 -11.46 8.04 -11.70
CA LYS A 142 -10.95 6.72 -12.07
C LYS A 142 -9.84 6.29 -11.12
N ARG A 143 -9.48 5.02 -11.21
CA ARG A 143 -8.32 4.42 -10.53
C ARG A 143 -7.20 4.32 -11.57
N ASN A 144 -6.29 5.28 -11.57
CA ASN A 144 -5.15 5.26 -12.47
C ASN A 144 -4.00 4.47 -11.81
N PRO A 145 -3.57 3.34 -12.39
CA PRO A 145 -2.44 2.60 -11.88
C PRO A 145 -1.12 3.37 -12.08
N ALA A 146 -0.08 3.00 -11.34
CA ALA A 146 1.26 3.59 -11.48
C ALA A 146 1.80 3.56 -12.93
N LEU A 147 1.41 2.54 -13.70
CA LEU A 147 1.76 2.42 -15.12
C LEU A 147 1.26 3.60 -15.96
N ASP A 148 0.03 4.09 -15.72
CA ASP A 148 -0.51 5.21 -16.49
C ASP A 148 0.31 6.48 -16.28
N TYR A 149 0.78 6.70 -15.04
CA TYR A 149 1.69 7.81 -14.72
C TYR A 149 3.07 7.61 -15.33
N ALA A 150 3.60 6.40 -15.33
CA ALA A 150 4.88 6.07 -15.94
C ALA A 150 4.87 6.35 -17.45
N VAL A 151 3.83 5.92 -18.16
CA VAL A 151 3.65 6.19 -19.58
C VAL A 151 3.58 7.70 -19.85
N ARG A 152 2.76 8.45 -19.10
CA ARG A 152 2.67 9.91 -19.22
C ARG A 152 4.03 10.60 -19.00
N ILE A 153 4.84 10.15 -18.05
CA ILE A 153 6.18 10.69 -17.78
C ILE A 153 7.11 10.43 -18.96
N ILE A 154 7.14 9.21 -19.49
CA ILE A 154 7.98 8.83 -20.63
C ILE A 154 7.59 9.64 -21.87
N ASP A 155 6.30 9.69 -22.19
CA ASP A 155 5.80 10.41 -23.36
C ASP A 155 6.07 11.92 -23.28
N SER A 156 5.78 12.55 -22.14
CA SER A 156 6.00 13.98 -21.93
C SER A 156 7.48 14.37 -21.91
N SER A 157 8.35 13.41 -21.65
CA SER A 157 9.80 13.60 -21.65
C SER A 157 10.45 13.30 -23.01
N GLU A 158 9.68 12.85 -24.00
CA GLU A 158 10.18 12.45 -25.32
C GLU A 158 11.32 11.42 -25.26
N GLY A 159 11.29 10.55 -24.24
CA GLY A 159 12.32 9.53 -23.98
C GLY A 159 13.65 10.07 -23.41
N ASP A 160 13.75 11.35 -23.09
CA ASP A 160 14.93 11.93 -22.43
C ASP A 160 15.04 11.44 -20.98
N ILE A 161 16.07 10.60 -20.71
CA ILE A 161 16.29 9.96 -19.43
C ILE A 161 16.46 10.96 -18.28
N LYS A 162 17.15 12.08 -18.51
CA LYS A 162 17.36 13.10 -17.48
C LYS A 162 16.05 13.78 -17.09
N LYS A 163 15.19 14.05 -18.06
CA LYS A 163 13.86 14.61 -17.81
C LYS A 163 12.97 13.60 -17.08
N ILE A 164 12.99 12.32 -17.50
CA ILE A 164 12.24 11.24 -16.86
C ILE A 164 12.62 11.13 -15.40
N VAL A 165 13.91 10.94 -15.08
CA VAL A 165 14.41 10.77 -13.71
C VAL A 165 14.11 12.01 -12.86
N LYS A 166 14.24 13.22 -13.41
CA LYS A 166 13.89 14.47 -12.73
C LYS A 166 12.38 14.52 -12.39
N SER A 167 11.52 14.09 -13.29
CA SER A 167 10.07 14.06 -13.09
C SER A 167 9.67 13.11 -11.97
N LEU A 168 10.37 11.96 -11.83
CA LEU A 168 10.12 10.95 -10.80
C LEU A 168 10.30 11.46 -9.36
N ALA A 169 10.99 12.56 -9.14
CA ALA A 169 11.12 13.17 -7.80
C ALA A 169 9.76 13.54 -7.15
N ALA A 170 8.69 13.64 -7.95
CA ALA A 170 7.34 13.97 -7.49
C ALA A 170 6.42 12.75 -7.29
N TYR A 171 6.94 11.56 -7.51
CA TYR A 171 6.19 10.30 -7.51
C TYR A 171 6.79 9.29 -6.51
N ASP A 172 6.06 8.23 -6.26
CA ASP A 172 6.49 7.14 -5.38
C ASP A 172 7.30 6.06 -6.12
N GLU A 173 7.75 5.08 -5.34
CA GLU A 173 8.52 3.94 -5.86
C GLU A 173 7.73 3.12 -6.88
N ALA A 174 6.40 2.99 -6.71
CA ALA A 174 5.58 2.23 -7.64
C ALA A 174 5.60 2.82 -9.05
N VAL A 175 5.55 4.16 -9.18
CA VAL A 175 5.67 4.85 -10.48
C VAL A 175 7.10 4.70 -11.02
N ALA A 176 8.12 4.81 -10.16
CA ALA A 176 9.51 4.63 -10.59
C ALA A 176 9.79 3.22 -11.13
N ILE A 177 9.28 2.18 -10.46
CA ILE A 177 9.34 0.78 -10.94
C ILE A 177 8.68 0.66 -12.32
N GLN A 178 7.48 1.23 -12.49
CA GLN A 178 6.77 1.14 -13.77
C GLN A 178 7.49 1.89 -14.90
N VAL A 179 8.17 2.98 -14.61
CA VAL A 179 9.05 3.67 -15.57
C VAL A 179 10.23 2.77 -15.96
N ALA A 180 10.92 2.17 -15.00
CA ALA A 180 12.03 1.27 -15.26
C ALA A 180 11.60 0.07 -16.11
N VAL A 181 10.50 -0.59 -15.73
CA VAL A 181 9.93 -1.71 -16.49
C VAL A 181 9.55 -1.29 -17.91
N SER A 182 8.91 -0.12 -18.09
CA SER A 182 8.52 0.38 -19.41
C SER A 182 9.73 0.68 -20.29
N LEU A 183 10.76 1.32 -19.75
CA LEU A 183 12.01 1.57 -20.47
C LEU A 183 12.68 0.27 -20.92
N TRP A 184 12.73 -0.73 -20.03
CA TRP A 184 13.25 -2.06 -20.37
C TRP A 184 12.44 -2.74 -21.48
N LEU A 185 11.11 -2.70 -21.40
CA LEU A 185 10.21 -3.24 -22.42
C LEU A 185 10.38 -2.55 -23.78
N TYR A 186 10.75 -1.26 -23.78
CA TYR A 186 11.08 -0.50 -25.00
C TYR A 186 12.53 -0.75 -25.48
N GLY A 187 13.22 -1.73 -24.90
CA GLY A 187 14.56 -2.14 -25.31
C GLY A 187 15.70 -1.28 -24.76
N ARG A 188 15.44 -0.48 -23.71
CA ARG A 188 16.50 0.29 -23.05
C ARG A 188 17.25 -0.60 -22.04
N ASP A 189 18.57 -0.53 -22.09
CA ASP A 189 19.41 -1.13 -21.05
C ASP A 189 19.41 -0.24 -19.81
N LEU A 190 18.84 -0.76 -18.71
CA LEU A 190 18.76 -0.02 -17.44
C LEU A 190 20.12 0.22 -16.78
N MET A 191 21.15 -0.50 -17.20
CA MET A 191 22.56 -0.32 -16.74
C MET A 191 23.35 0.62 -17.67
N SER A 192 22.68 1.26 -18.64
CA SER A 192 23.36 2.18 -19.56
C SER A 192 23.92 3.42 -18.85
N PRO A 193 25.06 3.97 -19.30
CA PRO A 193 25.72 5.10 -18.64
C PRO A 193 24.86 6.37 -18.48
N ASP A 194 23.92 6.60 -19.38
CA ASP A 194 22.99 7.73 -19.32
C ASP A 194 21.98 7.56 -18.17
N ILE A 195 21.43 6.36 -17.97
CA ILE A 195 20.54 6.05 -16.84
C ILE A 195 21.32 6.08 -15.53
N GLU A 196 22.48 5.43 -15.44
CA GLU A 196 23.31 5.47 -14.24
C GLU A 196 23.68 6.90 -13.84
N SER A 197 24.06 7.73 -14.83
CA SER A 197 24.40 9.13 -14.59
C SER A 197 23.21 9.94 -14.08
N ALA A 198 22.02 9.74 -14.65
CA ALA A 198 20.81 10.44 -14.22
C ALA A 198 20.40 10.02 -12.79
N LEU A 199 20.51 8.73 -12.45
CA LEU A 199 20.17 8.20 -11.14
C LEU A 199 21.11 8.67 -10.02
N LYS A 200 22.36 9.10 -10.30
CA LYS A 200 23.29 9.60 -9.26
C LYS A 200 22.67 10.72 -8.42
N THR A 201 21.91 11.62 -9.05
CA THR A 201 21.27 12.77 -8.39
C THR A 201 19.80 12.54 -8.02
N ALA A 202 19.27 11.37 -8.31
CA ALA A 202 17.87 11.02 -8.02
C ALA A 202 17.63 10.76 -6.53
N SER A 203 16.37 10.85 -6.11
CA SER A 203 15.95 10.45 -4.75
C SER A 203 16.16 8.95 -4.53
N ASP A 204 16.27 8.53 -3.26
CA ASP A 204 16.42 7.11 -2.92
C ASP A 204 15.20 6.29 -3.37
N VAL A 205 14.00 6.88 -3.31
CA VAL A 205 12.76 6.29 -3.83
C VAL A 205 12.86 6.01 -5.33
N THR A 206 13.34 6.98 -6.10
CA THR A 206 13.56 6.80 -7.55
C THR A 206 14.62 5.73 -7.82
N LYS A 207 15.76 5.77 -7.10
CA LYS A 207 16.82 4.76 -7.24
C LYS A 207 16.34 3.35 -6.91
N SER A 208 15.49 3.21 -5.91
CA SER A 208 14.92 1.92 -5.52
C SER A 208 14.08 1.31 -6.64
N GLY A 209 13.33 2.12 -7.36
CA GLY A 209 12.50 1.67 -8.49
C GLY A 209 13.29 1.15 -9.70
N PHE A 210 14.59 1.45 -9.79
CA PHE A 210 15.48 1.00 -10.89
C PHE A 210 16.39 -0.16 -10.50
N LYS A 211 16.27 -0.72 -9.30
CA LYS A 211 17.01 -1.90 -8.83
C LYS A 211 16.28 -3.20 -9.18
#